data_571390494e39192faf954ad0a38ade5b
#
_entry.id   571390494e39192faf954ad0a38ade5b
#
_cell.length_a   1.000
_cell.length_b   1.000
_cell.length_c   1.000
_cell.angle_alpha   90.00
_cell.angle_beta   90.00
_cell.angle_gamma   90.00
#
_symmetry.space_group_name_H-M   'P 1'
#
loop_
_entity.id
_entity.type
_entity.pdbx_description
1 polymer ?
#
loop_
_entity_poly.entity_id
_entity_poly.type
_entity_poly.pdbx_seq_one_letter_code
_entity_poly.pdbx_strand_id
1 'polypeptide(L)'
;MEFFAEVKNPGLDVNRLKQSLTISRLPLLSRSIDSVIVDEKDKGLIYCVWGEFEINREELSYGVRFTLPHCPNALACTITIDDENENAIIIHCSINKKQHDDDFIESIHQFVSDWAKGLEAA
;
A
#
# COMPACT_ATOMS: atom_id res chain seq x y z
N MET A 1 10.47 5.48 -10.60
CA MET A 1 10.36 6.42 -9.47
C MET A 1 9.95 5.68 -8.21
N GLU A 2 10.44 6.11 -7.10
CA GLU A 2 10.18 5.47 -5.81
C GLU A 2 9.73 6.51 -4.79
N PHE A 3 8.82 6.09 -3.92
CA PHE A 3 8.21 6.94 -2.89
C PHE A 3 8.25 6.18 -1.58
N PHE A 4 8.66 6.84 -0.51
CA PHE A 4 8.82 6.23 0.80
C PHE A 4 8.09 7.03 1.88
N ALA A 5 7.59 6.31 2.88
CA ALA A 5 7.18 6.89 4.14
C ALA A 5 7.55 5.92 5.27
N GLU A 6 7.74 6.46 6.45
CA GLU A 6 8.03 5.67 7.65
C GLU A 6 7.04 6.06 8.74
N VAL A 7 6.46 5.07 9.39
CA VAL A 7 5.58 5.28 10.54
C VAL A 7 5.99 4.37 11.67
N LYS A 8 5.65 4.77 12.89
CA LYS A 8 5.86 3.96 14.09
C LYS A 8 4.51 3.59 14.68
N ASN A 9 4.28 2.29 14.83
CA ASN A 9 3.13 1.76 15.53
C ASN A 9 3.57 0.53 16.32
N PRO A 10 3.95 0.70 17.60
CA PRO A 10 4.45 -0.41 18.41
C PRO A 10 3.43 -1.51 18.65
N GLY A 11 2.14 -1.26 18.38
CA GLY A 11 1.10 -2.26 18.45
C GLY A 11 1.08 -3.24 17.28
N LEU A 12 1.83 -2.96 16.21
CA LEU A 12 1.88 -3.81 15.03
C LEU A 12 3.23 -4.54 14.96
N ASP A 13 3.23 -5.83 15.26
CA ASP A 13 4.32 -6.73 14.90
C ASP A 13 4.11 -7.27 13.49
N VAL A 14 5.02 -8.11 12.98
CA VAL A 14 4.92 -8.64 11.61
C VAL A 14 3.61 -9.40 11.40
N ASN A 15 3.20 -10.23 12.37
CA ASN A 15 1.97 -11.01 12.24
C ASN A 15 0.73 -10.13 12.21
N ARG A 16 0.66 -9.15 13.10
CA ARG A 16 -0.45 -8.20 13.14
C ARG A 16 -0.51 -7.33 11.88
N LEU A 17 0.66 -6.92 11.39
CA LEU A 17 0.74 -6.17 10.15
C LEU A 17 0.16 -6.98 8.98
N LYS A 18 0.54 -8.25 8.84
CA LYS A 18 0.00 -9.13 7.81
C LYS A 18 -1.50 -9.34 7.95
N GLN A 19 -2.00 -9.49 9.17
CA GLN A 19 -3.43 -9.64 9.44
C GLN A 19 -4.21 -8.36 9.12
N SER A 20 -3.61 -7.21 9.33
CA SER A 20 -4.23 -5.91 9.04
C SER A 20 -4.21 -5.58 7.55
N LEU A 21 -3.21 -6.04 6.83
CA LEU A 21 -3.00 -5.75 5.41
C LEU A 21 -3.67 -6.79 4.52
N THR A 22 -4.98 -6.90 4.63
CA THR A 22 -5.80 -7.74 3.73
C THR A 22 -6.52 -6.84 2.72
N ILE A 23 -6.88 -7.39 1.57
CA ILE A 23 -7.58 -6.63 0.54
C ILE A 23 -8.89 -6.03 1.11
N SER A 24 -9.64 -6.82 1.88
CA SER A 24 -10.91 -6.36 2.46
C SER A 24 -10.78 -5.15 3.39
N ARG A 25 -9.60 -4.94 3.98
CA ARG A 25 -9.35 -3.86 4.93
C ARG A 25 -8.73 -2.61 4.30
N LEU A 26 -8.39 -2.66 3.01
CA LEU A 26 -7.71 -1.55 2.35
C LEU A 26 -8.43 -0.20 2.48
N PRO A 27 -9.76 -0.11 2.33
CA PRO A 27 -10.43 1.17 2.51
C PRO A 27 -10.31 1.77 3.92
N LEU A 28 -10.11 0.93 4.93
CA LEU A 28 -9.90 1.38 6.31
C LEU A 28 -8.48 1.90 6.55
N LEU A 29 -7.53 1.39 5.77
CA LEU A 29 -6.10 1.70 5.94
C LEU A 29 -5.62 2.83 5.05
N SER A 30 -6.31 3.09 3.94
CA SER A 30 -5.92 4.15 3.01
C SER A 30 -7.15 4.83 2.42
N ARG A 31 -7.24 6.13 2.59
CA ARG A 31 -8.33 6.93 2.02
C ARG A 31 -8.29 6.99 0.50
N SER A 32 -7.14 6.71 -0.10
CA SER A 32 -7.00 6.66 -1.56
C SER A 32 -7.71 5.46 -2.17
N ILE A 33 -8.07 4.45 -1.35
CA ILE A 33 -8.83 3.27 -1.77
C ILE A 33 -10.25 3.41 -1.23
N ASP A 34 -11.19 3.61 -2.15
CA ASP A 34 -12.59 3.88 -1.81
C ASP A 34 -13.33 2.61 -1.37
N SER A 35 -13.22 1.57 -2.17
CA SER A 35 -14.01 0.35 -1.94
C SER A 35 -13.34 -0.88 -2.54
N VAL A 36 -13.73 -2.04 -2.01
CA VAL A 36 -13.33 -3.34 -2.54
C VAL A 36 -14.54 -3.94 -3.24
N ILE A 37 -14.39 -4.25 -4.53
CA ILE A 37 -15.47 -4.80 -5.36
C ILE A 37 -15.43 -6.33 -5.31
N VAL A 38 -14.23 -6.92 -5.41
CA VAL A 38 -14.00 -8.36 -5.33
C VAL A 38 -12.84 -8.62 -4.40
N ASP A 39 -12.98 -9.59 -3.51
CA ASP A 39 -11.93 -10.04 -2.60
C ASP A 39 -11.80 -11.57 -2.70
N GLU A 40 -10.72 -12.02 -3.31
CA GLU A 40 -10.36 -13.45 -3.41
C GLU A 40 -9.12 -13.77 -2.58
N LYS A 41 -8.84 -12.97 -1.54
CA LYS A 41 -7.74 -13.10 -0.59
C LYS A 41 -6.38 -12.65 -1.16
N ASP A 42 -5.86 -13.29 -2.20
CA ASP A 42 -4.56 -12.95 -2.80
C ASP A 42 -4.69 -12.06 -4.03
N LYS A 43 -5.91 -11.90 -4.52
CA LYS A 43 -6.22 -11.01 -5.62
C LYS A 43 -7.64 -10.47 -5.45
N GLY A 44 -7.92 -9.35 -6.07
CA GLY A 44 -9.22 -8.72 -5.99
C GLY A 44 -9.38 -7.60 -6.99
N LEU A 45 -10.46 -6.87 -6.82
CA LEU A 45 -10.80 -5.70 -7.61
C LEU A 45 -11.14 -4.57 -6.66
N ILE A 46 -10.52 -3.42 -6.85
CA ILE A 46 -10.71 -2.24 -6.01
C ILE A 46 -11.10 -1.04 -6.84
N TYR A 47 -11.78 -0.08 -6.22
CA TYR A 47 -11.98 1.25 -6.75
C TYR A 47 -11.16 2.23 -5.92
N CYS A 48 -10.25 2.94 -6.57
CA CYS A 48 -9.33 3.85 -5.90
C CYS A 48 -9.30 5.21 -6.60
N VAL A 49 -8.43 6.09 -6.13
CA VAL A 49 -8.29 7.46 -6.68
C VAL A 49 -8.01 7.48 -8.18
N TRP A 50 -7.40 6.43 -8.74
CA TRP A 50 -7.10 6.32 -10.18
C TRP A 50 -8.14 5.52 -10.97
N GLY A 51 -9.19 5.02 -10.32
CA GLY A 51 -10.24 4.23 -10.94
C GLY A 51 -10.28 2.78 -10.45
N GLU A 52 -10.89 1.92 -11.25
CA GLU A 52 -11.03 0.50 -10.93
C GLU A 52 -9.81 -0.28 -11.39
N PHE A 53 -9.21 -1.06 -10.49
CA PHE A 53 -8.02 -1.85 -10.79
C PHE A 53 -8.09 -3.23 -10.13
N GLU A 54 -7.55 -4.23 -10.84
CA GLU A 54 -7.21 -5.49 -10.20
C GLU A 54 -6.03 -5.25 -9.25
N ILE A 55 -6.03 -5.97 -8.14
CA ILE A 55 -4.97 -5.89 -7.14
C ILE A 55 -4.53 -7.30 -6.76
N ASN A 56 -3.22 -7.49 -6.64
CA ASN A 56 -2.63 -8.71 -6.10
C ASN A 56 -2.01 -8.42 -4.75
N ARG A 57 -2.13 -9.39 -3.85
CA ARG A 57 -1.53 -9.36 -2.52
C ARG A 57 -0.55 -10.52 -2.37
N GLU A 58 0.66 -10.20 -1.93
CA GLU A 58 1.71 -11.19 -1.68
C GLU A 58 2.27 -11.00 -0.28
N GLU A 59 2.34 -12.05 0.50
CA GLU A 59 3.00 -12.01 1.79
C GLU A 59 4.52 -12.14 1.63
N LEU A 60 5.24 -11.27 2.34
CA LEU A 60 6.69 -11.26 2.42
C LEU A 60 7.13 -11.67 3.83
N SER A 61 8.42 -11.93 4.02
CA SER A 61 8.94 -12.30 5.35
C SER A 61 8.59 -11.25 6.41
N TYR A 62 8.66 -9.96 6.07
CA TYR A 62 8.47 -8.86 7.02
C TYR A 62 7.28 -7.97 6.70
N GLY A 63 6.38 -8.39 5.84
CA GLY A 63 5.21 -7.59 5.50
C GLY A 63 4.41 -8.10 4.33
N VAL A 64 3.85 -7.17 3.56
CA VAL A 64 2.94 -7.45 2.44
C VAL A 64 3.27 -6.55 1.27
N ARG A 65 3.15 -7.09 0.07
CA ARG A 65 3.28 -6.34 -1.17
C ARG A 65 1.95 -6.37 -1.93
N PHE A 66 1.51 -5.19 -2.33
CA PHE A 66 0.37 -5.02 -3.23
C PHE A 66 0.84 -4.56 -4.59
N THR A 67 0.30 -5.16 -5.64
CA THR A 67 0.58 -4.75 -7.02
C THR A 67 -0.72 -4.55 -7.78
N LEU A 68 -0.71 -3.62 -8.72
CA LEU A 68 -1.80 -3.41 -9.67
C LEU A 68 -1.32 -3.96 -11.02
N PRO A 69 -1.60 -5.25 -11.34
CA PRO A 69 -0.96 -5.93 -12.48
C PRO A 69 -1.26 -5.31 -13.85
N HIS A 70 -2.41 -4.63 -13.96
CA HIS A 70 -2.81 -3.99 -15.23
C HIS A 70 -2.64 -2.48 -15.21
N CYS A 71 -1.95 -1.94 -14.20
CA CYS A 71 -1.63 -0.53 -14.14
C CYS A 71 -0.57 -0.20 -15.20
N PRO A 72 -0.80 0.80 -16.08
CA PRO A 72 0.19 1.20 -17.09
C PRO A 72 1.53 1.62 -16.51
N ASN A 73 1.54 2.05 -15.25
CA ASN A 73 2.75 2.50 -14.54
C ASN A 73 3.36 1.41 -13.65
N ALA A 74 2.83 0.20 -13.69
CA ALA A 74 3.31 -0.93 -12.90
C ALA A 74 3.44 -0.59 -11.41
N LEU A 75 2.42 0.04 -10.84
CA LEU A 75 2.43 0.46 -9.44
C LEU A 75 2.55 -0.75 -8.52
N ALA A 76 3.50 -0.70 -7.61
CA ALA A 76 3.67 -1.65 -6.53
C ALA A 76 3.84 -0.90 -5.21
N CYS A 77 3.23 -1.42 -4.15
CA CYS A 77 3.34 -0.86 -2.81
C CYS A 77 3.73 -1.96 -1.85
N THR A 78 4.90 -1.81 -1.22
CA THR A 78 5.43 -2.76 -0.26
C THR A 78 5.39 -2.13 1.13
N ILE A 79 4.80 -2.83 2.09
CA ILE A 79 4.69 -2.37 3.47
C ILE A 79 5.33 -3.43 4.35
N THR A 80 6.44 -3.05 5.00
CA THR A 80 7.26 -3.96 5.80
C THR A 80 7.63 -3.35 7.14
N ILE A 81 7.99 -4.22 8.08
CA ILE A 81 8.57 -3.80 9.36
C ILE A 81 10.07 -3.94 9.29
N ASP A 82 10.77 -2.86 9.65
CA ASP A 82 12.23 -2.84 9.79
C ASP A 82 12.57 -3.14 11.26
N ASP A 83 13.02 -4.37 11.51
CA ASP A 83 13.37 -4.83 12.87
C ASP A 83 14.67 -4.19 13.39
N GLU A 84 15.51 -3.68 12.52
CA GLU A 84 16.72 -2.97 12.91
C GLU A 84 16.46 -1.53 13.37
N ASN A 85 15.30 -0.98 13.04
CA ASN A 85 14.90 0.40 13.38
C ASN A 85 13.64 0.41 14.25
N GLU A 86 13.70 -0.23 15.41
CA GLU A 86 12.63 -0.22 16.44
C GLU A 86 11.24 -0.58 15.89
N ASN A 87 11.16 -1.55 14.96
CA ASN A 87 9.91 -1.97 14.32
C ASN A 87 9.20 -0.85 13.56
N ALA A 88 9.96 0.05 12.94
CA ALA A 88 9.40 1.04 12.06
C ALA A 88 8.71 0.37 10.87
N ILE A 89 7.55 0.89 10.49
CA ILE A 89 6.82 0.43 9.31
C ILE A 89 7.26 1.28 8.13
N ILE A 90 7.78 0.63 7.10
CA ILE A 90 8.24 1.29 5.88
C ILE A 90 7.23 1.06 4.78
N ILE A 91 6.75 2.15 4.20
CA ILE A 91 5.86 2.13 3.04
C ILE A 91 6.71 2.53 1.83
N HIS A 92 6.79 1.63 0.86
CA HIS A 92 7.57 1.86 -0.36
C HIS A 92 6.66 1.65 -1.57
N CYS A 93 6.42 2.70 -2.33
CA CYS A 93 5.71 2.62 -3.60
C CYS A 93 6.67 2.86 -4.75
N SER A 94 6.51 2.11 -5.83
CA SER A 94 7.32 2.26 -7.04
C SER A 94 6.46 2.27 -8.28
N ILE A 95 6.91 3.02 -9.28
CA ILE A 95 6.34 3.05 -10.64
C ILE A 95 7.47 2.96 -11.65
N ASN A 96 7.16 2.47 -12.85
CA ASN A 96 8.20 2.10 -13.83
C ASN A 96 8.70 3.22 -14.72
N LYS A 97 8.02 4.36 -14.78
CA LYS A 97 8.41 5.49 -15.64
C LYS A 97 9.12 6.58 -14.85
N LYS A 98 10.01 7.31 -15.53
CA LYS A 98 10.79 8.38 -14.90
C LYS A 98 10.14 9.76 -15.08
N GLN A 99 9.22 9.93 -16.02
CA GLN A 99 8.54 11.18 -16.29
C GLN A 99 7.03 11.00 -16.25
N HIS A 100 6.36 11.83 -15.48
CA HIS A 100 4.92 11.82 -15.28
C HIS A 100 4.41 13.24 -15.10
N ASP A 101 3.11 13.44 -15.31
CA ASP A 101 2.45 14.69 -14.97
C ASP A 101 2.59 14.96 -13.47
N ASP A 102 2.74 16.23 -13.11
CA ASP A 102 2.86 16.66 -11.72
C ASP A 102 1.66 16.23 -10.88
N ASP A 103 0.46 16.28 -11.45
CA ASP A 103 -0.77 15.87 -10.76
C ASP A 103 -0.74 14.37 -10.41
N PHE A 104 -0.20 13.55 -11.30
CA PHE A 104 -0.07 12.12 -11.04
C PHE A 104 0.93 11.85 -9.92
N ILE A 105 2.09 12.52 -9.96
CA ILE A 105 3.12 12.40 -8.92
C ILE A 105 2.54 12.84 -7.57
N GLU A 106 1.81 13.94 -7.54
CA GLU A 106 1.15 14.41 -6.32
C GLU A 106 0.14 13.39 -5.78
N SER A 107 -0.59 12.73 -6.68
CA SER A 107 -1.54 11.69 -6.27
C SER A 107 -0.85 10.49 -5.63
N ILE A 108 0.36 10.13 -6.07
CA ILE A 108 1.14 9.05 -5.44
C ILE A 108 1.65 9.49 -4.07
N HIS A 109 2.12 10.72 -3.92
CA HIS A 109 2.49 11.24 -2.61
C HIS A 109 1.31 11.19 -1.64
N GLN A 110 0.11 11.55 -2.12
CA GLN A 110 -1.10 11.47 -1.31
C GLN A 110 -1.44 10.02 -0.96
N PHE A 111 -1.28 9.10 -1.90
CA PHE A 111 -1.49 7.68 -1.67
C PHE A 111 -0.58 7.15 -0.56
N VAL A 112 0.71 7.47 -0.62
CA VAL A 112 1.68 7.06 0.41
C VAL A 112 1.34 7.70 1.76
N SER A 113 0.97 8.98 1.76
CA SER A 113 0.57 9.71 2.98
C SER A 113 -0.68 9.09 3.62
N ASP A 114 -1.66 8.69 2.83
CA ASP A 114 -2.88 8.05 3.32
C ASP A 114 -2.57 6.69 3.97
N TRP A 115 -1.67 5.91 3.38
CA TRP A 115 -1.18 4.67 3.97
C TRP A 115 -0.50 4.94 5.32
N ALA A 116 0.36 5.95 5.38
CA ALA A 116 1.06 6.29 6.62
C ALA A 116 0.08 6.64 7.73
N LYS A 117 -0.92 7.46 7.44
CA LYS A 117 -1.95 7.84 8.41
C LYS A 117 -2.78 6.65 8.88
N GLY A 118 -3.17 5.78 7.95
CA GLY A 118 -3.96 4.59 8.27
C GLY A 118 -3.21 3.61 9.15
N LEU A 119 -1.94 3.37 8.86
CA LEU A 119 -1.11 2.45 9.64
C LEU A 119 -0.72 3.01 11.00
N GLU A 120 -0.53 4.31 11.10
CA GLU A 120 -0.28 4.98 12.38
C GLU A 120 -1.47 4.84 13.32
N ALA A 121 -2.69 4.89 12.78
CA ALA A 121 -3.92 4.79 13.55
C ALA A 121 -4.40 3.36 13.80
N ALA A 122 -3.82 2.39 13.11
CA ALA A 122 -4.26 0.98 13.19
C ALA A 122 -3.97 0.30 14.52
#